data_6c472cd60f3f23109d92759fbb943cb4
#
_entry.id   6c472cd60f3f23109d92759fbb943cb4
#
_cell.length_a   1.000
_cell.length_b   1.000
_cell.length_c   1.000
_cell.angle_alpha   90.00
_cell.angle_beta   90.00
_cell.angle_gamma   90.00
#
_symmetry.space_group_name_H-M   'P 1'
#
loop_
_entity.id
_entity.type
_entity.pdbx_description
1 polymer ?
#
loop_
_entity_poly.entity_id
_entity_poly.type
_entity_poly.pdbx_seq_one_letter_code
_entity_poly.pdbx_strand_id
1 'polypeptide(L)'
;FSRSQVTAVRAIHDAMIQDLSHHYTLAELSRQFGIAQTSMKLCFKTVYGSSIYQYMKTYRMQTARVLLQDTSRSVTEIAATLGYDNPSKFSEAFKKEYGISPTLFRNSPSELDVS
;
A
#
# COMPACT_ATOMS: atom_id res chain seq x y z
N PHE A 1 -1.53 24.96 -0.72
CA PHE A 1 -2.29 24.32 0.36
C PHE A 1 -1.97 24.94 1.70
N SER A 2 -2.95 24.98 2.60
CA SER A 2 -2.75 25.49 3.93
C SER A 2 -1.90 24.55 4.78
N ARG A 3 -1.32 25.09 5.87
CA ARG A 3 -0.58 24.27 6.83
C ARG A 3 -1.46 23.16 7.40
N SER A 4 -2.72 23.47 7.71
CA SER A 4 -3.62 22.46 8.29
C SER A 4 -3.95 21.36 7.30
N GLN A 5 -4.04 21.66 6.01
CA GLN A 5 -4.26 20.65 4.98
C GLN A 5 -3.05 19.74 4.84
N VAL A 6 -1.85 20.29 4.82
CA VAL A 6 -0.61 19.49 4.76
C VAL A 6 -0.47 18.62 6.01
N THR A 7 -0.76 19.16 7.18
CA THR A 7 -0.72 18.40 8.43
C THR A 7 -1.72 17.24 8.40
N ALA A 8 -2.94 17.51 7.92
CA ALA A 8 -3.96 16.46 7.80
C ALA A 8 -3.52 15.35 6.85
N VAL A 9 -2.95 15.69 5.70
CA VAL A 9 -2.50 14.72 4.71
C VAL A 9 -1.35 13.88 5.24
N ARG A 10 -0.44 14.46 6.00
CA ARG A 10 0.65 13.70 6.64
C ARG A 10 0.12 12.75 7.70
N ALA A 11 -0.86 13.19 8.48
CA ALA A 11 -1.50 12.30 9.46
C ALA A 11 -2.25 11.16 8.78
N ILE A 12 -2.89 11.42 7.65
CA ILE A 12 -3.55 10.40 6.83
C ILE A 12 -2.54 9.35 6.37
N HIS A 13 -1.41 9.80 5.82
CA HIS A 13 -0.34 8.91 5.39
C HIS A 13 0.11 8.00 6.54
N ASP A 14 0.40 8.59 7.70
CA ASP A 14 0.90 7.82 8.84
C ASP A 14 -0.13 6.81 9.35
N ALA A 15 -1.40 7.19 9.35
CA ALA A 15 -2.47 6.27 9.76
C ALA A 15 -2.59 5.09 8.79
N MET A 16 -2.49 5.36 7.48
CA MET A 16 -2.61 4.31 6.46
C MET A 16 -1.47 3.30 6.51
N ILE A 17 -0.24 3.76 6.72
CA ILE A 17 0.90 2.84 6.74
C ILE A 17 1.03 2.07 8.05
N GLN A 18 0.39 2.53 9.11
CA GLN A 18 0.42 1.85 10.41
C GLN A 18 -0.33 0.52 10.40
N ASP A 19 -1.40 0.43 9.60
CA ASP A 19 -2.18 -0.80 9.49
C ASP A 19 -2.56 -1.04 8.03
N LEU A 20 -1.72 -1.81 7.34
CA LEU A 20 -1.93 -2.10 5.92
C LEU A 20 -3.11 -3.05 5.67
N SER A 21 -3.62 -3.71 6.72
CA SER A 21 -4.78 -4.59 6.58
C SER A 21 -6.08 -3.80 6.41
N HIS A 22 -6.11 -2.54 6.82
CA HIS A 22 -7.30 -1.69 6.68
C HIS A 22 -7.21 -0.87 5.39
N HIS A 23 -8.19 -1.07 4.51
CA HIS A 23 -8.29 -0.31 3.25
C HIS A 23 -9.27 0.84 3.46
N TYR A 24 -8.73 2.01 3.79
CA TYR A 24 -9.53 3.21 4.03
C TYR A 24 -10.21 3.69 2.75
N THR A 25 -11.47 4.13 2.87
CA THR A 25 -12.12 4.85 1.78
C THR A 25 -11.76 6.33 1.87
N LEU A 26 -11.90 7.04 0.74
CA LEU A 26 -11.66 8.49 0.74
C LEU A 26 -12.64 9.20 1.67
N ALA A 27 -13.88 8.72 1.74
CA ALA A 27 -14.88 9.29 2.64
C ALA A 27 -14.51 9.13 4.12
N GLU A 28 -13.99 7.96 4.50
CA GLU A 28 -13.52 7.72 5.86
C GLU A 28 -12.38 8.66 6.23
N LEU A 29 -11.38 8.79 5.35
CA LEU A 29 -10.23 9.65 5.59
C LEU A 29 -10.63 11.12 5.68
N SER A 30 -11.47 11.56 4.76
CA SER A 30 -11.98 12.94 4.75
C SER A 30 -12.68 13.29 6.06
N ARG A 31 -13.58 12.39 6.49
CA ARG A 31 -14.35 12.60 7.72
C ARG A 31 -13.47 12.55 8.96
N GLN A 32 -12.59 11.55 9.03
CA GLN A 32 -11.75 11.33 10.22
C GLN A 32 -10.74 12.46 10.43
N PHE A 33 -10.17 12.97 9.35
CA PHE A 33 -9.10 13.97 9.43
C PHE A 33 -9.57 15.39 9.11
N GLY A 34 -10.87 15.59 8.91
CA GLY A 34 -11.44 16.94 8.79
C GLY A 34 -10.97 17.72 7.57
N ILE A 35 -10.79 17.06 6.44
CA ILE A 35 -10.35 17.69 5.20
C ILE A 35 -11.30 17.27 4.05
N ALA A 36 -11.70 18.24 3.22
CA ALA A 36 -12.56 17.96 2.06
C ALA A 36 -11.87 16.99 1.10
N GLN A 37 -12.62 16.06 0.52
CA GLN A 37 -12.05 15.03 -0.35
C GLN A 37 -11.23 15.60 -1.50
N THR A 38 -11.71 16.66 -2.15
CA THR A 38 -11.01 17.28 -3.28
C THR A 38 -9.65 17.81 -2.85
N SER A 39 -9.62 18.58 -1.76
CA SER A 39 -8.37 19.13 -1.21
C SER A 39 -7.43 18.02 -0.75
N MET A 40 -7.97 16.99 -0.12
CA MET A 40 -7.19 15.83 0.34
C MET A 40 -6.47 15.13 -0.82
N LYS A 41 -7.20 14.85 -1.91
CA LYS A 41 -6.61 14.16 -3.07
C LYS A 41 -5.52 14.98 -3.72
N LEU A 42 -5.74 16.27 -3.92
CA LEU A 42 -4.76 17.16 -4.55
C LEU A 42 -3.54 17.36 -3.65
N CYS A 43 -3.77 17.61 -2.36
CA CYS A 43 -2.68 17.81 -1.41
C CYS A 43 -1.83 16.56 -1.23
N PHE A 44 -2.47 15.40 -1.11
CA PHE A 44 -1.75 14.13 -0.98
C PHE A 44 -0.85 13.89 -2.20
N LYS A 45 -1.40 14.07 -3.40
CA LYS A 45 -0.62 13.88 -4.62
C LYS A 45 0.56 14.84 -4.71
N THR A 46 0.38 16.08 -4.27
CA THR A 46 1.45 17.07 -4.27
C THR A 46 2.56 16.70 -3.27
N VAL A 47 2.18 16.27 -2.07
CA VAL A 47 3.16 15.95 -1.01
C VAL A 47 3.87 14.62 -1.28
N TYR A 48 3.14 13.60 -1.73
CA TYR A 48 3.66 12.22 -1.85
C TYR A 48 3.90 11.76 -3.28
N GLY A 49 3.54 12.56 -4.28
CA GLY A 49 3.88 12.29 -5.68
C GLY A 49 2.91 11.40 -6.44
N SER A 50 1.92 10.81 -5.80
CA SER A 50 0.92 9.98 -6.47
C SER A 50 -0.41 10.03 -5.71
N SER A 51 -1.47 9.49 -6.33
CA SER A 51 -2.77 9.42 -5.64
C SER A 51 -2.68 8.53 -4.41
N ILE A 52 -3.61 8.71 -3.48
CA ILE A 52 -3.70 7.86 -2.29
C ILE A 52 -3.77 6.39 -2.68
N TYR A 53 -4.64 6.05 -3.63
CA TYR A 53 -4.80 4.66 -4.08
C TYR A 53 -3.50 4.08 -4.63
N GLN A 54 -2.85 4.80 -5.54
CA GLN A 54 -1.62 4.30 -6.18
C GLN A 54 -0.47 4.22 -5.17
N TYR A 55 -0.35 5.21 -4.30
CA TYR A 55 0.67 5.22 -3.26
C TYR A 55 0.55 3.99 -2.35
N MET A 56 -0.67 3.72 -1.87
CA MET A 56 -0.89 2.60 -0.96
C MET A 56 -0.74 1.25 -1.64
N LYS A 57 -1.15 1.15 -2.91
CA LYS A 57 -0.94 -0.07 -3.68
C LYS A 57 0.54 -0.39 -3.81
N THR A 58 1.34 0.60 -4.18
CA THR A 58 2.79 0.45 -4.29
C THR A 58 3.41 0.09 -2.94
N TYR A 59 2.99 0.78 -1.89
CA TYR A 59 3.50 0.53 -0.54
C TYR A 59 3.22 -0.90 -0.08
N ARG A 60 1.98 -1.39 -0.32
CA ARG A 60 1.61 -2.77 0.03
C ARG A 60 2.45 -3.79 -0.74
N MET A 61 2.67 -3.56 -2.02
CA MET A 61 3.45 -4.49 -2.84
C MET A 61 4.92 -4.50 -2.45
N GLN A 62 5.50 -3.35 -2.11
CA GLN A 62 6.87 -3.29 -1.60
C GLN A 62 6.99 -4.03 -0.26
N THR A 63 6.01 -3.86 0.62
CA THR A 63 5.96 -4.60 1.88
C THR A 63 5.84 -6.09 1.64
N ALA A 64 5.03 -6.49 0.66
CA ALA A 64 4.89 -7.90 0.28
C ALA A 64 6.23 -8.52 -0.11
N ARG A 65 7.04 -7.79 -0.88
CA ARG A 65 8.37 -8.28 -1.27
C ARG A 65 9.24 -8.56 -0.05
N VAL A 66 9.26 -7.63 0.89
CA VAL A 66 10.04 -7.80 2.13
C VAL A 66 9.56 -9.02 2.91
N LEU A 67 8.25 -9.17 3.07
CA LEU A 67 7.68 -10.30 3.81
C LEU A 67 7.96 -11.64 3.12
N LEU A 68 7.92 -11.67 1.80
CA LEU A 68 8.22 -12.87 1.03
C LEU A 68 9.69 -13.28 1.15
N GLN A 69 10.60 -12.32 1.18
CA GLN A 69 12.04 -12.58 1.26
C GLN A 69 12.52 -12.86 2.67
N ASP A 70 12.06 -12.06 3.64
CA ASP A 70 12.65 -12.03 4.98
C ASP A 70 11.92 -12.89 5.99
N THR A 71 10.79 -13.49 5.62
CA THR A 71 10.01 -14.33 6.54
C THR A 71 9.63 -15.65 5.88
N SER A 72 9.22 -16.62 6.73
CA SER A 72 8.66 -17.89 6.27
C SER A 72 7.14 -17.87 6.22
N ARG A 73 6.51 -16.70 6.38
CA ARG A 73 5.05 -16.57 6.39
C ARG A 73 4.49 -17.01 5.03
N SER A 74 3.34 -17.66 5.06
CA SER A 74 2.70 -18.13 3.83
C SER A 74 2.19 -16.96 2.99
N VAL A 75 2.01 -17.20 1.69
CA VAL A 75 1.40 -16.22 0.79
C VAL A 75 0.01 -15.83 1.31
N THR A 76 -0.76 -16.79 1.83
CA THR A 76 -2.07 -16.52 2.40
C THR A 76 -2.00 -15.59 3.62
N GLU A 77 -1.06 -15.82 4.51
CA GLU A 77 -0.86 -14.95 5.67
C GLU A 77 -0.43 -13.54 5.27
N ILE A 78 0.48 -13.44 4.32
CA ILE A 78 0.94 -12.14 3.80
C ILE A 78 -0.22 -11.38 3.17
N ALA A 79 -1.03 -12.06 2.35
CA ALA A 79 -2.21 -11.45 1.73
C ALA A 79 -3.16 -10.87 2.78
N ALA A 80 -3.43 -11.64 3.83
CA ALA A 80 -4.30 -11.19 4.92
C ALA A 80 -3.71 -9.98 5.65
N THR A 81 -2.41 -10.00 5.93
CA THR A 81 -1.72 -8.89 6.58
C THR A 81 -1.87 -7.59 5.78
N LEU A 82 -1.90 -7.70 4.45
CA LEU A 82 -2.02 -6.56 3.55
C LEU A 82 -3.47 -6.20 3.22
N GLY A 83 -4.44 -6.87 3.88
CA GLY A 83 -5.86 -6.54 3.73
C GLY A 83 -6.53 -7.11 2.50
N TYR A 84 -5.99 -8.16 1.91
CA TYR A 84 -6.63 -8.86 0.79
C TYR A 84 -7.52 -9.97 1.31
N ASP A 85 -8.77 -10.01 0.83
CA ASP A 85 -9.76 -11.00 1.27
C ASP A 85 -9.41 -12.43 0.85
N ASN A 86 -8.68 -12.55 -0.27
CA ASN A 86 -8.24 -13.86 -0.71
C ASN A 86 -6.86 -13.77 -1.35
N PRO A 87 -6.08 -14.87 -1.30
CA PRO A 87 -4.71 -14.89 -1.84
C PRO A 87 -4.64 -14.68 -3.35
N SER A 88 -5.69 -15.04 -4.09
CA SER A 88 -5.70 -14.88 -5.55
C SER A 88 -5.65 -13.42 -5.97
N LYS A 89 -6.43 -12.57 -5.28
CA LYS A 89 -6.42 -11.12 -5.57
C LYS A 89 -5.08 -10.50 -5.23
N PHE A 90 -4.46 -10.93 -4.13
CA PHE A 90 -3.12 -10.50 -3.78
C PHE A 90 -2.12 -10.92 -4.85
N SER A 91 -2.16 -12.18 -5.26
CA SER A 91 -1.23 -12.72 -6.26
C SER A 91 -1.35 -11.99 -7.59
N GLU A 92 -2.58 -11.67 -8.01
CA GLU A 92 -2.80 -10.86 -9.22
C GLU A 92 -2.17 -9.48 -9.11
N ALA A 93 -2.39 -8.80 -7.98
CA ALA A 93 -1.83 -7.47 -7.76
C ALA A 93 -0.30 -7.51 -7.75
N PHE A 94 0.29 -8.50 -7.09
CA PHE A 94 1.73 -8.68 -7.03
C PHE A 94 2.32 -8.94 -8.40
N LYS A 95 1.72 -9.87 -9.15
CA LYS A 95 2.18 -10.20 -10.50
C LYS A 95 2.07 -9.02 -11.44
N LYS A 96 1.02 -8.22 -11.31
CA LYS A 96 0.84 -7.02 -12.12
C LYS A 96 1.94 -6.00 -11.85
N GLU A 97 2.38 -5.89 -10.59
CA GLU A 97 3.41 -4.92 -10.19
C GLU A 97 4.82 -5.41 -10.57
N TYR A 98 5.11 -6.68 -10.38
CA TYR A 98 6.47 -7.20 -10.50
C TYR A 98 6.68 -8.20 -11.63
N GLY A 99 5.64 -8.57 -12.35
CA GLY A 99 5.74 -9.47 -13.51
C GLY A 99 5.80 -10.96 -13.19
N ILE A 100 5.90 -11.35 -11.92
CA ILE A 100 5.88 -12.76 -11.51
C ILE A 100 5.01 -12.94 -10.27
N SER A 101 4.59 -14.19 -10.05
CA SER A 101 3.76 -14.52 -8.88
C SER A 101 4.57 -14.43 -7.58
N PRO A 102 3.90 -14.24 -6.43
CA PRO A 102 4.58 -14.23 -5.14
C PRO A 102 5.39 -15.49 -4.86
N THR A 103 4.85 -16.64 -5.21
CA THR A 103 5.52 -17.93 -4.99
C THR A 103 6.80 -18.04 -5.82
N LEU A 104 6.73 -17.67 -7.10
CA LEU A 104 7.91 -17.68 -7.95
C LEU A 104 8.96 -16.67 -7.47
N PHE A 105 8.51 -15.49 -7.05
CA PHE A 105 9.41 -14.49 -6.51
C PHE A 105 10.16 -15.02 -5.28
N ARG A 106 9.44 -15.67 -4.36
CA ARG A 106 10.04 -16.24 -3.14
C ARG A 106 11.11 -17.27 -3.45
N ASN A 107 10.86 -18.07 -4.48
CA ASN A 107 11.76 -19.17 -4.83
C ASN A 107 12.95 -18.72 -5.69
N SER A 108 12.95 -17.52 -6.23
CA SER A 108 14.01 -16.99 -7.07
C SER A 108 14.43 -15.56 -6.69
N PRO A 109 14.55 -15.23 -5.40
CA PRO A 109 14.73 -13.85 -4.98
C PRO A 109 16.05 -13.23 -5.42
N SER A 110 17.14 -14.00 -5.44
CA SER A 110 18.47 -13.46 -5.70
C SER A 110 18.63 -12.90 -7.11
N GLU A 111 17.97 -13.49 -8.08
CA GLU A 111 18.02 -13.01 -9.47
C GLU A 111 17.26 -11.71 -9.66
N LEU A 112 16.19 -11.52 -8.89
CA LEU A 112 15.34 -10.34 -9.00
C LEU A 112 15.90 -9.14 -8.23
N ASP A 113 16.67 -9.40 -7.18
CA ASP A 113 17.24 -8.36 -6.36
C ASP A 113 18.45 -7.67 -6.98
N VAL A 114 19.07 -8.31 -7.95
CA VAL A 114 20.25 -7.77 -8.63
C VAL A 114 19.88 -6.78 -9.74
N SER A 115 18.66 -6.89 -10.23
CA SER A 115 18.16 -5.97 -11.25
C SER A 115 17.57 -4.72 -10.61
#